data_8997e4d1043d1c975167c9cedda36316
#
_entry.id   8997e4d1043d1c975167c9cedda36316
#
_cell.length_a   1.000
_cell.length_b   1.000
_cell.length_c   1.000
_cell.angle_alpha   90.00
_cell.angle_beta   90.00
_cell.angle_gamma   90.00
#
_symmetry.space_group_name_H-M   'P 1'
#
loop_
_entity.id
_entity.type
_entity.pdbx_description
1 polymer ?
#
loop_
_entity_poly.entity_id
_entity_poly.type
_entity_poly.pdbx_seq_one_letter_code
_entity_poly.pdbx_strand_id
1 'polypeptide(L)'
;MELFTQPWNDYELIDAGGGRKLERWGKLFTIRPEVQAYFHSGLPFAEWSKMAHWEFIEKKGKKGIWKQLVKNAPSNAIITYDRLKFHIELTNFKHLGLFPEQRINWDYINENVNSDHRFLNLFAYTGAASCVARNQGADTIHVDSVKPMISWAKKNMELSRLLNIRWVHEDALKFFNREVKRGNKYQSIIMDPPAWGIGAKGERWKLEDQIDSLMAAGASVLANDGFLILNTYSPSVDTRTLQEIVSMYFPERVSQVCQLNMNTKTSKKLYCGELVRIEKKKSEARSY
;
A
#
# COMPACT_ATOMS: atom_id res chain seq x y z
N MET A 1 -5.32 11.13 15.02
CA MET A 1 -4.64 9.92 15.59
C MET A 1 -3.48 9.51 14.70
N GLU A 2 -2.43 8.88 15.26
CA GLU A 2 -1.28 8.38 14.49
C GLU A 2 -1.19 6.85 14.65
N LEU A 3 -0.91 6.15 13.58
CA LEU A 3 -0.59 4.73 13.57
C LEU A 3 0.84 4.52 13.06
N PHE A 4 1.51 3.51 13.60
CA PHE A 4 2.90 3.23 13.27
C PHE A 4 3.06 1.79 12.79
N THR A 5 3.51 1.65 11.55
CA THR A 5 3.93 0.35 11.03
C THR A 5 5.21 -0.09 11.72
N GLN A 6 5.20 -1.30 12.23
CA GLN A 6 6.35 -1.89 12.93
C GLN A 6 7.35 -2.51 11.93
N PRO A 7 8.64 -2.49 12.21
CA PRO A 7 9.62 -3.27 11.43
C PRO A 7 9.40 -4.77 11.62
N TRP A 8 9.95 -5.58 10.71
CA TRP A 8 9.96 -7.05 10.85
C TRP A 8 11.31 -7.61 10.37
N ASN A 9 11.52 -8.91 10.55
CA ASN A 9 12.83 -9.53 10.31
C ASN A 9 13.45 -9.17 8.97
N ASP A 10 12.67 -9.09 7.89
CA ASP A 10 13.16 -8.82 6.55
C ASP A 10 13.07 -7.36 6.12
N TYR A 11 12.51 -6.46 6.95
CA TYR A 11 12.47 -5.03 6.63
C TYR A 11 12.70 -4.15 7.85
N GLU A 12 13.53 -3.14 7.66
CA GLU A 12 13.77 -2.09 8.66
C GLU A 12 14.03 -0.74 7.97
N LEU A 13 13.33 0.31 8.42
CA LEU A 13 13.67 1.69 8.10
C LEU A 13 14.78 2.12 9.06
N ILE A 14 16.03 2.12 8.58
CA ILE A 14 17.19 2.38 9.42
C ILE A 14 17.25 3.86 9.79
N ASP A 15 17.16 4.74 8.80
CA ASP A 15 17.19 6.19 9.01
C ASP A 15 16.45 6.92 7.88
N ALA A 16 16.07 8.17 8.14
CA ALA A 16 15.49 9.07 7.15
C ALA A 16 15.93 10.51 7.44
N GLY A 17 15.99 11.33 6.41
CA GLY A 17 16.33 12.74 6.52
C GLY A 17 16.96 13.30 5.23
N GLY A 18 16.97 14.63 5.10
CA GLY A 18 17.54 15.31 3.95
C GLY A 18 16.94 14.88 2.61
N GLY A 19 15.64 14.57 2.57
CA GLY A 19 14.92 14.15 1.37
C GLY A 19 15.18 12.70 0.95
N ARG A 20 15.74 11.85 1.83
CA ARG A 20 16.13 10.47 1.53
C ARG A 20 15.83 9.54 2.71
N LYS A 21 15.83 8.23 2.44
CA LYS A 21 15.73 7.19 3.47
C LYS A 21 16.73 6.06 3.20
N LEU A 22 17.24 5.47 4.28
CA LEU A 22 18.09 4.29 4.31
C LEU A 22 17.28 3.11 4.82
N GLU A 23 17.20 2.05 4.04
CA GLU A 23 16.35 0.89 4.31
C GLU A 23 17.13 -0.41 4.17
N ARG A 24 16.78 -1.40 5.00
CA ARG A 24 17.20 -2.79 4.88
C ARG A 24 16.05 -3.66 4.40
N TRP A 25 16.32 -4.46 3.38
CA TRP A 25 15.41 -5.42 2.73
C TRP A 25 16.05 -6.80 2.75
N GLY A 26 15.86 -7.57 3.81
CA GLY A 26 16.64 -8.77 4.08
C GLY A 26 18.13 -8.46 4.17
N LYS A 27 18.89 -8.90 3.17
CA LYS A 27 20.34 -8.63 3.02
C LYS A 27 20.66 -7.44 2.11
N LEU A 28 19.65 -6.83 1.48
CA LEU A 28 19.83 -5.70 0.58
C LEU A 28 19.64 -4.38 1.34
N PHE A 29 20.56 -3.42 1.17
CA PHE A 29 20.49 -2.10 1.77
C PHE A 29 20.41 -1.04 0.66
N THR A 30 19.46 -0.11 0.79
CA THR A 30 19.22 0.90 -0.24
C THR A 30 19.06 2.30 0.34
N ILE A 31 19.57 3.31 -0.39
CA ILE A 31 19.23 4.71 -0.19
C ILE A 31 18.29 5.13 -1.30
N ARG A 32 17.14 5.73 -0.94
CA ARG A 32 16.14 6.20 -1.91
C ARG A 32 15.65 7.61 -1.57
N PRO A 33 15.24 8.41 -2.57
CA PRO A 33 14.54 9.67 -2.33
C PRO A 33 13.25 9.47 -1.55
N GLU A 34 13.03 10.34 -0.55
CA GLU A 34 11.80 10.38 0.24
C GLU A 34 11.44 11.82 0.58
N VAL A 35 10.43 12.35 -0.11
CA VAL A 35 10.04 13.75 0.00
C VAL A 35 9.55 14.14 1.39
N GLN A 36 9.02 13.18 2.15
CA GLN A 36 8.55 13.42 3.51
C GLN A 36 9.67 13.44 4.55
N ALA A 37 10.89 13.05 4.16
CA ALA A 37 12.07 13.08 5.03
C ALA A 37 12.78 14.46 4.97
N TYR A 38 12.04 15.56 5.15
CA TYR A 38 12.57 16.93 5.08
C TYR A 38 13.32 17.38 6.34
N PHE A 39 13.37 16.55 7.38
CA PHE A 39 14.10 16.75 8.62
C PHE A 39 15.55 16.25 8.51
N HIS A 40 16.36 16.52 9.56
CA HIS A 40 17.73 16.03 9.64
C HIS A 40 17.77 14.52 9.93
N SER A 41 18.64 13.80 9.22
CA SER A 41 18.90 12.37 9.48
C SER A 41 19.47 12.15 10.88
N GLY A 42 19.24 10.97 11.45
CA GLY A 42 19.82 10.58 12.72
C GLY A 42 21.29 10.20 12.63
N LEU A 43 21.73 9.70 11.47
CA LEU A 43 23.11 9.35 11.16
C LEU A 43 23.69 10.28 10.09
N PRO A 44 24.99 10.54 10.09
CA PRO A 44 25.66 11.21 8.98
C PRO A 44 25.52 10.42 7.67
N PHE A 45 25.33 11.12 6.53
CA PHE A 45 25.19 10.44 5.22
C PHE A 45 26.44 9.62 4.82
N ALA A 46 27.61 9.95 5.36
CA ALA A 46 28.81 9.13 5.19
C ALA A 46 28.64 7.71 5.79
N GLU A 47 27.92 7.58 6.90
CA GLU A 47 27.61 6.27 7.49
C GLU A 47 26.57 5.52 6.64
N TRP A 48 25.57 6.21 6.07
CA TRP A 48 24.64 5.59 5.13
C TRP A 48 25.37 4.97 3.94
N SER A 49 26.34 5.71 3.37
CA SER A 49 27.11 5.25 2.20
C SER A 49 27.99 4.02 2.49
N LYS A 50 28.39 3.82 3.74
CA LYS A 50 29.13 2.62 4.16
C LYS A 50 28.21 1.39 4.31
N MET A 51 26.95 1.61 4.68
CA MET A 51 25.96 0.55 4.88
C MET A 51 25.24 0.17 3.59
N ALA A 52 24.93 1.14 2.74
CA ALA A 52 24.09 0.93 1.56
C ALA A 52 24.83 0.19 0.45
N HIS A 53 24.11 -0.74 -0.18
CA HIS A 53 24.55 -1.44 -1.40
C HIS A 53 24.27 -0.61 -2.66
N TRP A 54 23.15 0.10 -2.67
CA TRP A 54 22.66 0.85 -3.81
C TRP A 54 22.03 2.18 -3.38
N GLU A 55 22.24 3.21 -4.19
CA GLU A 55 21.59 4.51 -4.06
C GLU A 55 20.82 4.84 -5.34
N PHE A 56 19.55 5.18 -5.22
CA PHE A 56 18.75 5.64 -6.34
C PHE A 56 18.99 7.13 -6.59
N ILE A 57 19.50 7.44 -7.77
CA ILE A 57 19.72 8.81 -8.24
C ILE A 57 18.57 9.17 -9.19
N GLU A 58 17.70 10.07 -8.74
CA GLU A 58 16.56 10.53 -9.53
C GLU A 58 17.03 11.41 -10.69
N LYS A 59 16.41 11.18 -11.86
CA LYS A 59 16.56 11.99 -13.08
C LYS A 59 15.23 12.67 -13.39
N LYS A 60 15.21 13.58 -14.38
CA LYS A 60 13.97 14.23 -14.82
C LYS A 60 12.87 13.20 -15.10
N GLY A 61 11.64 13.48 -14.63
CA GLY A 61 10.47 12.64 -14.88
C GLY A 61 10.31 11.44 -13.92
N LYS A 62 10.86 11.49 -12.73
CA LYS A 62 10.77 10.42 -11.68
C LYS A 62 11.44 9.10 -12.06
N LYS A 63 12.04 8.99 -13.24
CA LYS A 63 12.94 7.90 -13.58
C LYS A 63 14.31 8.17 -13.00
N GLY A 64 15.13 7.14 -12.85
CA GLY A 64 16.46 7.30 -12.30
C GLY A 64 17.33 6.09 -12.58
N ILE A 65 18.47 6.09 -11.95
CA ILE A 65 19.44 5.00 -12.02
C ILE A 65 19.83 4.58 -10.60
N TRP A 66 20.11 3.31 -10.43
CA TRP A 66 20.73 2.78 -9.24
C TRP A 66 22.23 2.86 -9.34
N LYS A 67 22.82 3.69 -8.50
CA LYS A 67 24.27 3.77 -8.32
C LYS A 67 24.71 2.66 -7.39
N GLN A 68 25.53 1.75 -7.87
CA GLN A 68 26.14 0.71 -7.05
C GLN A 68 27.21 1.30 -6.12
N LEU A 69 27.11 1.03 -4.84
CA LEU A 69 28.07 1.48 -3.82
C LEU A 69 28.98 0.34 -3.37
N VAL A 70 28.49 -0.90 -3.38
CA VAL A 70 29.24 -2.10 -3.01
C VAL A 70 29.34 -3.04 -4.20
N LYS A 71 30.56 -3.43 -4.58
CA LYS A 71 30.81 -4.35 -5.69
C LYS A 71 30.10 -5.70 -5.43
N ASN A 72 29.49 -6.26 -6.49
CA ASN A 72 28.75 -7.53 -6.45
C ASN A 72 27.55 -7.55 -5.48
N ALA A 73 27.02 -6.39 -5.07
CA ALA A 73 25.79 -6.32 -4.28
C ALA A 73 24.60 -6.92 -5.04
N PRO A 74 23.69 -7.62 -4.35
CA PRO A 74 22.48 -8.15 -4.98
C PRO A 74 21.60 -6.99 -5.50
N SER A 75 20.93 -7.19 -6.64
CA SER A 75 19.98 -6.24 -7.24
C SER A 75 18.52 -6.61 -6.98
N ASN A 76 18.28 -7.71 -6.30
CA ASN A 76 16.96 -8.19 -5.91
C ASN A 76 17.04 -8.94 -4.58
N ALA A 77 15.89 -9.17 -3.96
CA ALA A 77 15.77 -10.00 -2.77
C ALA A 77 14.38 -10.64 -2.70
N ILE A 78 14.25 -11.66 -1.87
CA ILE A 78 12.96 -12.19 -1.42
C ILE A 78 12.74 -11.67 -0.01
N ILE A 79 11.62 -11.01 0.20
CA ILE A 79 11.19 -10.49 1.49
C ILE A 79 10.08 -11.38 2.03
N THR A 80 10.27 -11.89 3.23
CA THR A 80 9.29 -12.74 3.89
C THR A 80 8.44 -11.91 4.86
N TYR A 81 7.13 -12.08 4.80
CA TYR A 81 6.17 -11.58 5.77
C TYR A 81 5.30 -12.77 6.20
N ASP A 82 5.40 -13.16 7.48
CA ASP A 82 4.84 -14.44 7.94
C ASP A 82 5.34 -15.60 7.06
N ARG A 83 4.47 -16.38 6.45
CA ARG A 83 4.81 -17.44 5.47
C ARG A 83 4.82 -16.97 4.01
N LEU A 84 4.46 -15.73 3.75
CA LEU A 84 4.41 -15.15 2.40
C LEU A 84 5.78 -14.66 1.97
N LYS A 85 6.03 -14.72 0.66
CA LYS A 85 7.30 -14.32 0.04
C LYS A 85 7.05 -13.35 -1.09
N PHE A 86 7.72 -12.22 -1.03
CA PHE A 86 7.61 -11.16 -2.02
C PHE A 86 8.96 -10.91 -2.68
N HIS A 87 8.99 -10.97 -3.99
CA HIS A 87 10.16 -10.59 -4.77
C HIS A 87 10.23 -9.06 -4.85
N ILE A 88 11.40 -8.52 -4.56
CA ILE A 88 11.75 -7.12 -4.82
C ILE A 88 12.95 -7.04 -5.75
N GLU A 89 13.03 -5.99 -6.55
CA GLU A 89 14.13 -5.75 -7.47
C GLU A 89 14.35 -4.26 -7.73
N LEU A 90 15.57 -3.90 -8.11
CA LEU A 90 15.90 -2.57 -8.55
C LEU A 90 15.27 -2.31 -9.92
N THR A 91 14.36 -1.35 -9.99
CA THR A 91 13.67 -0.96 -11.23
C THR A 91 14.21 0.37 -11.78
N ASN A 92 13.71 0.84 -12.93
CA ASN A 92 13.99 2.19 -13.42
C ASN A 92 13.33 3.30 -12.60
N PHE A 93 12.66 2.93 -11.52
CA PHE A 93 12.01 3.83 -10.56
C PHE A 93 12.58 3.58 -9.16
N LYS A 94 12.28 4.48 -8.22
CA LYS A 94 12.71 4.34 -6.83
C LYS A 94 12.00 3.20 -6.06
N HIS A 95 10.90 2.66 -6.59
CA HIS A 95 10.10 1.61 -5.95
C HIS A 95 10.66 0.22 -6.27
N LEU A 96 10.78 -0.62 -5.23
CA LEU A 96 11.39 -1.95 -5.33
C LEU A 96 10.38 -3.09 -5.49
N GLY A 97 9.08 -2.78 -5.52
CA GLY A 97 8.04 -3.79 -5.64
C GLY A 97 7.28 -4.09 -4.35
N LEU A 98 7.61 -3.43 -3.25
CA LEU A 98 6.88 -3.57 -1.98
C LEU A 98 6.83 -2.21 -1.25
N PHE A 99 5.73 -1.96 -0.56
CA PHE A 99 5.51 -0.79 0.29
C PHE A 99 5.42 -1.26 1.74
N PRO A 100 6.52 -1.15 2.51
CA PRO A 100 6.58 -1.72 3.86
C PRO A 100 5.65 -1.04 4.86
N GLU A 101 5.31 0.22 4.65
CA GLU A 101 4.32 0.95 5.44
C GLU A 101 2.94 0.28 5.43
N GLN A 102 2.62 -0.47 4.37
CA GLN A 102 1.38 -1.22 4.24
C GLN A 102 1.30 -2.47 5.15
N ARG A 103 2.37 -2.84 5.86
CA ARG A 103 2.35 -3.97 6.78
C ARG A 103 1.22 -3.86 7.81
N ILE A 104 0.96 -2.70 8.36
CA ILE A 104 -0.15 -2.50 9.31
C ILE A 104 -1.52 -2.85 8.72
N ASN A 105 -1.68 -2.71 7.39
CA ASN A 105 -2.88 -3.14 6.69
C ASN A 105 -2.85 -4.65 6.43
N TRP A 106 -1.67 -5.24 6.19
CA TRP A 106 -1.55 -6.70 6.07
C TRP A 106 -1.85 -7.40 7.40
N ASP A 107 -1.36 -6.85 8.54
CA ASP A 107 -1.69 -7.35 9.88
C ASP A 107 -3.21 -7.29 10.11
N TYR A 108 -3.86 -6.16 9.79
CA TYR A 108 -5.31 -6.00 9.90
C TYR A 108 -6.09 -6.99 9.01
N ILE A 109 -5.64 -7.22 7.77
CA ILE A 109 -6.23 -8.20 6.85
C ILE A 109 -6.08 -9.62 7.42
N ASN A 110 -4.89 -9.97 7.93
CA ASN A 110 -4.64 -11.27 8.56
C ASN A 110 -5.60 -11.57 9.72
N GLU A 111 -5.92 -10.56 10.52
CA GLU A 111 -6.78 -10.69 11.71
C GLU A 111 -8.28 -10.72 11.38
N ASN A 112 -8.71 -10.06 10.29
CA ASN A 112 -10.12 -9.77 10.02
C ASN A 112 -10.68 -10.44 8.76
N VAL A 113 -9.86 -11.10 7.95
CA VAL A 113 -10.28 -11.81 6.73
C VAL A 113 -10.29 -13.32 6.97
N ASN A 114 -11.28 -14.01 6.42
CA ASN A 114 -11.41 -15.47 6.44
C ASN A 114 -11.92 -16.01 5.09
N SER A 115 -12.17 -17.31 5.02
CA SER A 115 -12.61 -18.00 3.79
C SER A 115 -13.98 -17.57 3.24
N ASP A 116 -14.82 -16.97 4.08
CA ASP A 116 -16.17 -16.54 3.69
C ASP A 116 -16.15 -15.14 3.04
N HIS A 117 -15.01 -14.45 3.09
CA HIS A 117 -14.85 -13.13 2.52
C HIS A 117 -14.62 -13.17 1.02
N ARG A 118 -15.31 -12.29 0.30
CA ARG A 118 -14.90 -11.77 -1.01
C ARG A 118 -14.04 -10.55 -0.76
N PHE A 119 -12.77 -10.66 -1.09
CA PHE A 119 -11.77 -9.62 -0.90
C PHE A 119 -11.46 -8.91 -2.21
N LEU A 120 -11.59 -7.58 -2.22
CA LEU A 120 -11.30 -6.72 -3.37
C LEU A 120 -10.11 -5.83 -3.08
N ASN A 121 -9.05 -5.97 -3.88
CA ASN A 121 -7.87 -5.11 -3.86
C ASN A 121 -7.83 -4.25 -5.12
N LEU A 122 -7.97 -2.94 -4.96
CA LEU A 122 -7.90 -1.95 -6.03
C LEU A 122 -6.60 -1.16 -5.96
N PHE A 123 -6.03 -0.80 -7.11
CA PHE A 123 -4.67 -0.25 -7.23
C PHE A 123 -3.65 -1.22 -6.62
N ALA A 124 -3.83 -2.49 -6.94
CA ALA A 124 -3.32 -3.61 -6.14
C ALA A 124 -1.81 -3.85 -6.31
N TYR A 125 -1.14 -3.14 -7.22
CA TYR A 125 0.30 -3.14 -7.45
C TYR A 125 0.88 -4.56 -7.58
N THR A 126 1.91 -4.91 -6.82
CA THR A 126 2.56 -6.23 -6.81
C THR A 126 1.86 -7.27 -5.92
N GLY A 127 0.69 -6.94 -5.38
CA GLY A 127 -0.26 -7.89 -4.82
C GLY A 127 -0.01 -8.35 -3.39
N ALA A 128 0.75 -7.62 -2.57
CA ALA A 128 1.00 -8.05 -1.18
C ALA A 128 -0.31 -8.25 -0.40
N ALA A 129 -1.21 -7.27 -0.37
CA ALA A 129 -2.51 -7.40 0.29
C ALA A 129 -3.38 -8.52 -0.30
N SER A 130 -3.32 -8.73 -1.62
CA SER A 130 -4.02 -9.86 -2.27
C SER A 130 -3.49 -11.22 -1.80
N CYS A 131 -2.17 -11.35 -1.66
CA CYS A 131 -1.56 -12.58 -1.15
C CYS A 131 -1.92 -12.80 0.32
N VAL A 132 -1.93 -11.75 1.15
CA VAL A 132 -2.33 -11.84 2.55
C VAL A 132 -3.78 -12.31 2.68
N ALA A 133 -4.72 -11.69 1.96
CA ALA A 133 -6.13 -12.08 2.00
C ALA A 133 -6.34 -13.52 1.47
N ARG A 134 -5.66 -13.88 0.37
CA ARG A 134 -5.75 -15.24 -0.16
C ARG A 134 -5.18 -16.29 0.79
N ASN A 135 -4.16 -15.94 1.56
CA ASN A 135 -3.58 -16.81 2.59
C ASN A 135 -4.58 -17.11 3.72
N GLN A 136 -5.53 -16.21 3.99
CA GLN A 136 -6.65 -16.43 4.91
C GLN A 136 -7.84 -17.18 4.26
N GLY A 137 -7.72 -17.60 3.00
CA GLY A 137 -8.74 -18.37 2.30
C GLY A 137 -9.73 -17.55 1.47
N ALA A 138 -9.70 -16.22 1.53
CA ALA A 138 -10.69 -15.36 0.87
C ALA A 138 -10.77 -15.56 -0.66
N ASP A 139 -11.96 -15.39 -1.26
CA ASP A 139 -12.14 -15.21 -2.72
C ASP A 139 -11.56 -13.85 -3.11
N THR A 140 -10.33 -13.85 -3.59
CA THR A 140 -9.53 -12.65 -3.78
C THR A 140 -9.55 -12.15 -5.21
N ILE A 141 -9.91 -10.88 -5.40
CA ILE A 141 -9.88 -10.17 -6.69
C ILE A 141 -8.82 -9.07 -6.61
N HIS A 142 -7.87 -9.12 -7.53
CA HIS A 142 -6.78 -8.18 -7.70
C HIS A 142 -6.98 -7.33 -8.95
N VAL A 143 -7.12 -6.04 -8.79
CA VAL A 143 -7.38 -5.09 -9.89
C VAL A 143 -6.25 -4.08 -9.98
N ASP A 144 -5.58 -4.04 -11.12
CA ASP A 144 -4.56 -3.03 -11.43
C ASP A 144 -4.59 -2.66 -12.92
N SER A 145 -4.28 -1.42 -13.24
CA SER A 145 -4.25 -0.92 -14.63
C SER A 145 -2.91 -1.17 -15.32
N VAL A 146 -1.89 -1.65 -14.60
CA VAL A 146 -0.52 -1.81 -15.08
C VAL A 146 -0.19 -3.29 -15.24
N LYS A 147 -0.25 -3.82 -16.45
CA LYS A 147 -0.02 -5.25 -16.74
C LYS A 147 1.29 -5.82 -16.17
N PRO A 148 2.46 -5.17 -16.23
CA PRO A 148 3.67 -5.63 -15.56
C PRO A 148 3.52 -5.83 -14.06
N MET A 149 2.73 -4.98 -13.36
CA MET A 149 2.48 -5.13 -11.92
C MET A 149 1.67 -6.39 -11.62
N ILE A 150 0.65 -6.69 -12.44
CA ILE A 150 -0.11 -7.95 -12.33
C ILE A 150 0.81 -9.16 -12.56
N SER A 151 1.74 -9.10 -13.52
CA SER A 151 2.71 -10.17 -13.74
C SER A 151 3.61 -10.38 -12.53
N TRP A 152 4.04 -9.30 -11.90
CA TRP A 152 4.82 -9.35 -10.66
C TRP A 152 3.99 -9.90 -9.48
N ALA A 153 2.74 -9.47 -9.35
CA ALA A 153 1.82 -10.00 -8.34
C ALA A 153 1.60 -11.52 -8.48
N LYS A 154 1.47 -12.04 -9.71
CA LYS A 154 1.41 -13.48 -9.98
C LYS A 154 2.67 -14.20 -9.49
N LYS A 155 3.86 -13.66 -9.77
CA LYS A 155 5.14 -14.18 -9.27
C LYS A 155 5.16 -14.23 -7.73
N ASN A 156 4.66 -13.19 -7.06
CA ASN A 156 4.56 -13.15 -5.60
C ASN A 156 3.58 -14.20 -5.05
N MET A 157 2.44 -14.39 -5.71
CA MET A 157 1.49 -15.47 -5.40
C MET A 157 2.17 -16.86 -5.49
N GLU A 158 2.89 -17.12 -6.59
CA GLU A 158 3.59 -18.38 -6.82
C GLU A 158 4.70 -18.62 -5.79
N LEU A 159 5.53 -17.59 -5.50
CA LEU A 159 6.57 -17.67 -4.47
C LEU A 159 6.00 -17.96 -3.08
N SER A 160 4.79 -17.46 -2.80
CA SER A 160 4.05 -17.69 -1.57
C SER A 160 3.27 -19.04 -1.58
N ARG A 161 3.38 -19.83 -2.64
CA ARG A 161 2.64 -21.10 -2.83
C ARG A 161 1.13 -20.97 -2.71
N LEU A 162 0.61 -19.82 -3.14
CA LEU A 162 -0.82 -19.55 -3.18
C LEU A 162 -1.39 -19.85 -4.57
N LEU A 163 -2.70 -20.04 -4.64
CA LEU A 163 -3.46 -20.28 -5.87
C LEU A 163 -4.75 -19.45 -5.86
N ASN A 164 -5.40 -19.34 -7.02
CA ASN A 164 -6.78 -18.85 -7.13
C ASN A 164 -6.98 -17.38 -6.71
N ILE A 165 -6.07 -16.47 -7.12
CA ILE A 165 -6.35 -15.05 -7.14
C ILE A 165 -6.91 -14.68 -8.51
N ARG A 166 -8.03 -13.94 -8.55
CA ARG A 166 -8.63 -13.44 -9.79
C ARG A 166 -7.94 -12.13 -10.20
N TRP A 167 -7.26 -12.19 -11.33
CA TRP A 167 -6.51 -11.06 -11.89
C TRP A 167 -7.36 -10.26 -12.85
N VAL A 168 -7.46 -8.95 -12.63
CA VAL A 168 -8.21 -8.02 -13.48
C VAL A 168 -7.28 -6.90 -13.94
N HIS A 169 -7.02 -6.83 -15.24
CA HIS A 169 -6.26 -5.74 -15.87
C HIS A 169 -7.23 -4.66 -16.32
N GLU A 170 -7.52 -3.72 -15.45
CA GLU A 170 -8.47 -2.65 -15.70
C GLU A 170 -8.22 -1.44 -14.80
N ASP A 171 -8.73 -0.29 -15.20
CA ASP A 171 -8.84 0.89 -14.33
C ASP A 171 -9.73 0.59 -13.13
N ALA A 172 -9.27 0.94 -11.92
CA ALA A 172 -9.92 0.58 -10.66
C ALA A 172 -11.32 1.20 -10.54
N LEU A 173 -11.51 2.46 -10.93
CA LEU A 173 -12.80 3.13 -10.83
C LEU A 173 -13.80 2.59 -11.87
N LYS A 174 -13.34 2.24 -13.08
CA LYS A 174 -14.18 1.56 -14.08
C LYS A 174 -14.62 0.20 -13.59
N PHE A 175 -13.71 -0.58 -13.02
CA PHE A 175 -14.06 -1.86 -12.40
C PHE A 175 -15.09 -1.67 -11.29
N PHE A 176 -14.87 -0.75 -10.38
CA PHE A 176 -15.74 -0.44 -9.25
C PHE A 176 -17.15 -0.07 -9.70
N ASN A 177 -17.27 0.88 -10.65
CA ASN A 177 -18.56 1.29 -11.22
C ASN A 177 -19.33 0.13 -11.88
N ARG A 178 -18.62 -0.82 -12.48
CA ARG A 178 -19.21 -2.03 -13.03
C ARG A 178 -19.74 -2.97 -11.93
N GLU A 179 -19.01 -3.11 -10.85
CA GLU A 179 -19.44 -3.92 -9.70
C GLU A 179 -20.64 -3.30 -8.97
N VAL A 180 -20.72 -1.97 -8.88
CA VAL A 180 -21.91 -1.24 -8.40
C VAL A 180 -23.12 -1.58 -9.26
N LYS A 181 -23.00 -1.47 -10.60
CA LYS A 181 -24.10 -1.79 -11.55
C LYS A 181 -24.55 -3.25 -11.46
N ARG A 182 -23.66 -4.18 -11.10
CA ARG A 182 -23.95 -5.61 -10.93
C ARG A 182 -24.58 -5.93 -9.59
N GLY A 183 -24.61 -4.98 -8.65
CA GLY A 183 -25.06 -5.21 -7.28
C GLY A 183 -24.15 -6.14 -6.47
N ASN A 184 -22.89 -6.34 -6.90
CA ASN A 184 -21.95 -7.20 -6.18
C ASN A 184 -21.59 -6.59 -4.83
N LYS A 185 -21.34 -7.45 -3.83
CA LYS A 185 -20.90 -7.08 -2.48
C LYS A 185 -19.59 -7.75 -2.13
N TYR A 186 -18.81 -7.05 -1.29
CA TYR A 186 -17.48 -7.47 -0.83
C TYR A 186 -17.40 -7.28 0.68
N GLN A 187 -16.95 -8.30 1.41
CA GLN A 187 -16.72 -8.23 2.85
C GLN A 187 -15.44 -7.47 3.19
N SER A 188 -14.50 -7.42 2.26
CA SER A 188 -13.21 -6.76 2.52
C SER A 188 -12.75 -6.02 1.29
N ILE A 189 -12.46 -4.74 1.44
CA ILE A 189 -11.98 -3.88 0.36
C ILE A 189 -10.72 -3.16 0.82
N ILE A 190 -9.66 -3.15 -0.01
CA ILE A 190 -8.51 -2.27 0.18
C ILE A 190 -8.26 -1.46 -1.09
N MET A 191 -7.99 -0.17 -0.92
CA MET A 191 -7.67 0.79 -1.97
C MET A 191 -6.40 1.56 -1.60
N ASP A 192 -5.46 1.64 -2.52
CA ASP A 192 -4.23 2.45 -2.39
C ASP A 192 -4.01 3.30 -3.65
N PRO A 193 -4.92 4.26 -3.92
CA PRO A 193 -4.87 5.06 -5.13
C PRO A 193 -3.65 5.98 -5.14
N PRO A 194 -2.95 6.11 -6.29
CA PRO A 194 -1.87 7.07 -6.41
C PRO A 194 -2.41 8.52 -6.33
N ALA A 195 -1.63 9.43 -5.74
CA ALA A 195 -1.97 10.85 -5.73
C ALA A 195 -2.14 11.41 -7.14
N TRP A 196 -1.29 10.96 -8.08
CA TRP A 196 -1.32 11.34 -9.48
C TRP A 196 -0.83 10.20 -10.38
N GLY A 197 -1.40 10.11 -11.58
CA GLY A 197 -1.02 9.09 -12.55
C GLY A 197 -1.45 9.44 -13.98
N ILE A 198 -0.98 8.65 -14.93
CA ILE A 198 -1.45 8.65 -16.32
C ILE A 198 -1.92 7.24 -16.63
N GLY A 199 -3.17 7.12 -17.04
CA GLY A 199 -3.76 5.86 -17.49
C GLY A 199 -3.17 5.38 -18.82
N ALA A 200 -3.46 4.13 -19.18
CA ALA A 200 -2.92 3.48 -20.39
C ALA A 200 -3.29 4.18 -21.70
N LYS A 201 -4.35 4.97 -21.73
CA LYS A 201 -4.81 5.75 -22.87
C LYS A 201 -4.51 7.25 -22.76
N GLY A 202 -3.62 7.65 -21.82
CA GLY A 202 -3.26 9.04 -21.55
C GLY A 202 -4.24 9.79 -20.65
N GLU A 203 -5.22 9.12 -20.04
CA GLU A 203 -6.13 9.74 -19.08
C GLU A 203 -5.34 10.22 -17.86
N ARG A 204 -5.63 11.43 -17.42
CA ARG A 204 -5.05 11.99 -16.20
C ARG A 204 -5.83 11.50 -14.98
N TRP A 205 -5.12 10.92 -14.04
CA TRP A 205 -5.61 10.57 -12.72
C TRP A 205 -5.11 11.59 -11.70
N LYS A 206 -6.01 12.14 -10.92
CA LYS A 206 -5.72 12.89 -9.72
C LYS A 206 -6.65 12.41 -8.62
N LEU A 207 -6.09 12.10 -7.46
CA LEU A 207 -6.87 11.57 -6.35
C LEU A 207 -7.94 12.55 -5.88
N GLU A 208 -7.60 13.82 -5.75
CA GLU A 208 -8.54 14.88 -5.33
C GLU A 208 -9.78 15.00 -6.22
N ASP A 209 -9.66 14.66 -7.51
CA ASP A 209 -10.77 14.69 -8.47
C ASP A 209 -11.61 13.40 -8.44
N GLN A 210 -11.13 12.32 -7.83
CA GLN A 210 -11.71 10.97 -7.93
C GLN A 210 -12.09 10.35 -6.57
N ILE A 211 -11.63 10.94 -5.47
CA ILE A 211 -11.81 10.36 -4.13
C ILE A 211 -13.29 10.18 -3.76
N ASP A 212 -14.14 11.15 -4.09
CA ASP A 212 -15.58 11.06 -3.86
C ASP A 212 -16.20 9.88 -4.62
N SER A 213 -15.85 9.73 -5.90
CA SER A 213 -16.34 8.62 -6.73
C SER A 213 -15.89 7.26 -6.21
N LEU A 214 -14.64 7.16 -5.72
CA LEU A 214 -14.13 5.93 -5.10
C LEU A 214 -14.88 5.60 -3.82
N MET A 215 -15.11 6.58 -2.94
CA MET A 215 -15.77 6.36 -1.66
C MET A 215 -17.26 6.06 -1.83
N ALA A 216 -17.94 6.73 -2.76
CA ALA A 216 -19.33 6.44 -3.13
C ALA A 216 -19.49 5.01 -3.67
N ALA A 217 -18.61 4.58 -4.57
CA ALA A 217 -18.60 3.22 -5.10
C ALA A 217 -18.28 2.21 -3.98
N GLY A 218 -17.32 2.52 -3.12
CA GLY A 218 -16.98 1.72 -1.94
C GLY A 218 -18.19 1.48 -1.03
N ALA A 219 -18.91 2.55 -0.68
CA ALA A 219 -20.12 2.46 0.12
C ALA A 219 -21.20 1.58 -0.53
N SER A 220 -21.31 1.68 -1.87
CA SER A 220 -22.30 0.91 -2.62
C SER A 220 -22.02 -0.59 -2.69
N VAL A 221 -20.75 -1.02 -2.67
CA VAL A 221 -20.39 -2.44 -2.81
C VAL A 221 -19.89 -3.09 -1.51
N LEU A 222 -19.64 -2.32 -0.46
CA LEU A 222 -19.25 -2.86 0.84
C LEU A 222 -20.43 -3.61 1.46
N ALA A 223 -20.19 -4.85 1.88
CA ALA A 223 -21.17 -5.65 2.63
C ALA A 223 -21.44 -5.04 4.02
N ASN A 224 -22.61 -5.31 4.59
CA ASN A 224 -23.00 -4.74 5.89
C ASN A 224 -22.05 -5.14 7.04
N ASP A 225 -21.55 -6.35 7.01
CA ASP A 225 -20.61 -6.94 7.97
C ASP A 225 -19.13 -6.73 7.58
N GLY A 226 -18.89 -6.06 6.43
CA GLY A 226 -17.56 -5.91 5.86
C GLY A 226 -16.80 -4.67 6.35
N PHE A 227 -15.53 -4.58 5.94
CA PHE A 227 -14.66 -3.44 6.19
C PHE A 227 -14.04 -2.89 4.89
N LEU A 228 -13.64 -1.62 4.93
CA LEU A 228 -12.89 -0.96 3.86
C LEU A 228 -11.66 -0.27 4.41
N ILE A 229 -10.52 -0.46 3.75
CA ILE A 229 -9.26 0.24 3.99
C ILE A 229 -8.97 1.14 2.81
N LEU A 230 -8.69 2.42 3.07
CA LEU A 230 -8.16 3.36 2.07
C LEU A 230 -6.85 3.93 2.60
N ASN A 231 -5.79 3.81 1.81
CA ASN A 231 -4.54 4.51 2.07
C ASN A 231 -4.35 5.61 1.03
N THR A 232 -3.94 6.79 1.43
CA THR A 232 -3.68 7.90 0.50
C THR A 232 -2.33 8.55 0.79
N TYR A 233 -1.69 9.02 -0.26
CA TYR A 233 -0.40 9.69 -0.19
C TYR A 233 -0.45 10.99 -1.02
N SER A 234 -1.49 11.81 -0.79
CA SER A 234 -1.72 13.04 -1.51
C SER A 234 -1.68 14.25 -0.57
N PRO A 235 -0.88 15.27 -0.88
CA PRO A 235 -0.91 16.51 -0.10
C PRO A 235 -2.26 17.24 -0.14
N SER A 236 -3.08 16.97 -1.16
CA SER A 236 -4.38 17.62 -1.37
C SER A 236 -5.55 16.90 -0.68
N VAL A 237 -5.30 15.73 -0.08
CA VAL A 237 -6.33 14.91 0.60
C VAL A 237 -5.83 14.60 2.00
N ASP A 238 -6.07 15.55 2.90
CA ASP A 238 -5.63 15.49 4.30
C ASP A 238 -6.64 14.76 5.20
N THR A 239 -6.27 14.61 6.48
CA THR A 239 -7.09 13.97 7.52
C THR A 239 -8.50 14.59 7.59
N ARG A 240 -8.62 15.91 7.52
CA ARG A 240 -9.90 16.62 7.63
C ARG A 240 -10.80 16.31 6.44
N THR A 241 -10.26 16.44 5.24
CA THR A 241 -10.97 16.11 3.99
C THR A 241 -11.49 14.67 4.02
N LEU A 242 -10.65 13.72 4.47
CA LEU A 242 -11.05 12.32 4.59
C LEU A 242 -12.13 12.10 5.64
N GLN A 243 -12.10 12.81 6.77
CA GLN A 243 -13.16 12.74 7.80
C GLN A 243 -14.51 13.22 7.25
N GLU A 244 -14.53 14.32 6.48
CA GLU A 244 -15.72 14.86 5.84
C GLU A 244 -16.29 13.84 4.81
N ILE A 245 -15.44 13.28 3.94
CA ILE A 245 -15.80 12.27 2.95
C ILE A 245 -16.35 10.99 3.62
N VAL A 246 -15.66 10.50 4.65
CA VAL A 246 -16.09 9.30 5.39
C VAL A 246 -17.46 9.53 6.06
N SER A 247 -17.68 10.69 6.66
CA SER A 247 -18.95 11.05 7.28
C SER A 247 -20.09 11.12 6.26
N MET A 248 -19.80 11.55 5.03
CA MET A 248 -20.78 11.64 3.93
C MET A 248 -21.19 10.26 3.41
N TYR A 249 -20.22 9.38 3.14
CA TYR A 249 -20.48 8.09 2.46
C TYR A 249 -20.71 6.91 3.39
N PHE A 250 -20.27 7.02 4.67
CA PHE A 250 -20.34 5.95 5.66
C PHE A 250 -20.87 6.41 7.03
N PRO A 251 -21.99 7.17 7.08
CA PRO A 251 -22.46 7.83 8.31
C PRO A 251 -22.82 6.85 9.44
N GLU A 252 -23.22 5.61 9.09
CA GLU A 252 -23.66 4.60 10.05
C GLU A 252 -22.57 3.62 10.46
N ARG A 253 -21.36 3.79 9.94
CA ARG A 253 -20.25 2.85 10.20
C ARG A 253 -19.29 3.37 11.26
N VAL A 254 -18.64 2.45 11.96
CA VAL A 254 -17.46 2.79 12.75
C VAL A 254 -16.34 3.11 11.78
N SER A 255 -15.70 4.25 11.95
CA SER A 255 -14.62 4.67 11.08
C SER A 255 -13.48 5.30 11.87
N GLN A 256 -12.28 5.13 11.33
CA GLN A 256 -11.06 5.72 11.84
C GLN A 256 -10.30 6.38 10.68
N VAL A 257 -9.92 7.64 10.87
CA VAL A 257 -9.02 8.38 9.95
C VAL A 257 -7.79 8.77 10.75
N CYS A 258 -6.61 8.37 10.28
CA CYS A 258 -5.36 8.57 11.00
C CYS A 258 -4.17 8.73 10.05
N GLN A 259 -3.10 9.30 10.56
CA GLN A 259 -1.82 9.38 9.86
C GLN A 259 -1.06 8.06 10.01
N LEU A 260 -0.61 7.52 8.89
CA LEU A 260 0.28 6.38 8.86
C LEU A 260 1.73 6.85 8.93
N ASN A 261 2.49 6.27 9.82
CA ASN A 261 3.87 6.64 10.06
C ASN A 261 4.76 5.38 10.19
N MET A 262 6.05 5.58 10.01
CA MET A 262 7.09 4.61 10.34
C MET A 262 8.15 5.27 11.23
N ASN A 263 8.62 4.54 12.22
CA ASN A 263 9.78 4.97 13.00
C ASN A 263 11.06 4.44 12.37
N THR A 264 12.08 5.29 12.28
CA THR A 264 13.43 4.84 11.98
C THR A 264 14.07 4.24 13.23
N LYS A 265 15.13 3.44 13.03
CA LYS A 265 15.96 2.96 14.14
C LYS A 265 16.66 4.11 14.89
N THR A 266 16.81 5.25 14.25
CA THR A 266 17.38 6.48 14.83
C THR A 266 16.33 7.38 15.50
N SER A 267 15.12 6.84 15.80
CA SER A 267 14.03 7.54 16.47
C SER A 267 13.49 8.76 15.70
N LYS A 268 13.56 8.76 14.37
CA LYS A 268 12.88 9.73 13.51
C LYS A 268 11.52 9.18 13.10
N LYS A 269 10.54 10.05 12.98
CA LYS A 269 9.21 9.72 12.48
C LYS A 269 9.12 10.10 10.99
N LEU A 270 8.81 9.12 10.14
CA LEU A 270 8.53 9.32 8.72
C LEU A 270 7.04 9.18 8.47
N TYR A 271 6.42 10.24 7.95
CA TYR A 271 5.02 10.21 7.51
C TYR A 271 4.89 9.40 6.22
N CYS A 272 3.89 8.51 6.18
CA CYS A 272 3.63 7.57 5.07
C CYS A 272 2.22 7.70 4.48
N GLY A 273 1.53 8.81 4.73
CA GLY A 273 0.20 9.08 4.19
C GLY A 273 -0.93 9.00 5.21
N GLU A 274 -2.16 9.13 4.72
CA GLU A 274 -3.36 8.98 5.51
C GLU A 274 -3.94 7.58 5.37
N LEU A 275 -4.49 7.05 6.45
CA LEU A 275 -5.14 5.75 6.49
C LEU A 275 -6.57 5.90 6.99
N VAL A 276 -7.52 5.40 6.21
CA VAL A 276 -8.93 5.27 6.59
C VAL A 276 -9.24 3.80 6.80
N ARG A 277 -9.87 3.47 7.92
CA ARG A 277 -10.51 2.19 8.17
C ARG A 277 -11.99 2.41 8.43
N ILE A 278 -12.81 1.69 7.71
CA ILE A 278 -14.27 1.69 7.85
C ILE A 278 -14.65 0.27 8.21
N GLU A 279 -15.22 0.10 9.38
CA GLU A 279 -15.59 -1.21 9.92
C GLU A 279 -17.08 -1.48 9.72
N LYS A 280 -17.54 -2.63 10.17
CA LYS A 280 -18.96 -3.00 10.17
C LYS A 280 -19.84 -1.94 10.81
N LYS A 281 -21.11 -1.92 10.45
CA LYS A 281 -22.10 -1.03 11.08
C LYS A 281 -22.10 -1.22 12.61
N LYS A 282 -22.32 -0.12 13.34
CA LYS A 282 -22.60 -0.22 14.79
C LYS A 282 -23.79 -1.17 14.95
N SER A 283 -23.64 -2.25 15.70
CA SER A 283 -24.79 -3.02 16.13
C SER A 283 -25.69 -2.08 16.93
N GLU A 284 -26.96 -1.98 16.57
CA GLU A 284 -27.96 -1.40 17.47
C GLU A 284 -27.81 -2.13 18.80
N ALA A 285 -27.39 -1.40 19.84
CA ALA A 285 -27.40 -1.93 21.17
C ALA A 285 -28.89 -2.29 21.44
N ARG A 286 -29.20 -3.58 21.44
CA ARG A 286 -30.52 -4.02 21.90
C ARG A 286 -30.63 -3.54 23.32
N SER A 287 -31.36 -2.44 23.52
CA SER A 287 -31.84 -2.03 24.82
C SER A 287 -32.82 -3.12 25.32
N TYR A 288 -32.35 -3.96 26.22
CA TYR A 288 -33.19 -4.83 27.03
C TYR A 288 -33.67 -4.04 28.25
#